data_03f2c27ca513e1998b713f916c51be17
#
_entry.id   03f2c27ca513e1998b713f916c51be17
#
_cell.length_a   1.000
_cell.length_b   1.000
_cell.length_c   1.000
_cell.angle_alpha   90.00
_cell.angle_beta   90.00
_cell.angle_gamma   90.00
#
_symmetry.space_group_name_H-M   'P 1'
#
loop_
_entity.id
_entity.type
_entity.pdbx_description
1 polymer ?
#
loop_
_entity_poly.entity_id
_entity_poly.type
_entity_poly.pdbx_seq_one_letter_code
_entity_poly.pdbx_strand_id
1 'polypeptide(L)'
;METIDKTVKVCDFEQTPDYERNYERNSCADYVCECCGKKLNPKTMKQVQLLTSGEWTDETLEVPSNNPDSYEADGQGFFYVGPDCCKNIMRRIALSGETRDVRVITKY
;
A
#
# COMPACT_ATOMS: atom_id res chain seq x y z
N MET A 1 -19.96 11.61 11.28
CA MET A 1 -18.61 11.23 10.82
C MET A 1 -17.78 12.49 10.62
N GLU A 2 -16.64 12.55 11.26
CA GLU A 2 -15.71 13.67 11.11
C GLU A 2 -14.53 13.25 10.22
N THR A 3 -14.14 14.11 9.31
CA THR A 3 -13.02 13.89 8.41
C THR A 3 -12.12 15.10 8.38
N ILE A 4 -10.84 14.87 8.11
CA ILE A 4 -9.86 15.92 7.83
C ILE A 4 -9.17 15.59 6.52
N ASP A 5 -8.69 16.62 5.84
CA ASP A 5 -7.82 16.45 4.69
C ASP A 5 -6.37 16.41 5.17
N LYS A 6 -5.62 15.46 4.65
CA LYS A 6 -4.20 15.29 4.95
C LYS A 6 -3.43 15.18 3.64
N THR A 7 -2.30 15.86 3.54
CA THR A 7 -1.41 15.76 2.39
C THR A 7 -0.36 14.70 2.66
N VAL A 8 -0.28 13.71 1.78
CA VAL A 8 0.67 12.60 1.91
C VAL A 8 1.56 12.52 0.68
N LYS A 9 2.77 12.00 0.87
CA LYS A 9 3.71 11.73 -0.22
C LYS A 9 3.32 10.42 -0.89
N VAL A 10 3.39 10.39 -2.21
CA VAL A 10 2.93 9.25 -3.00
C VAL A 10 3.89 8.91 -4.14
N CYS A 11 3.78 7.69 -4.64
CA CYS A 11 4.32 7.31 -5.94
C CYS A 11 3.35 6.34 -6.62
N ASP A 12 3.42 6.25 -7.94
CA ASP A 12 2.53 5.38 -8.70
C ASP A 12 2.73 3.91 -8.34
N PHE A 13 1.63 3.16 -8.34
CA PHE A 13 1.68 1.72 -8.24
C PHE A 13 2.21 1.14 -9.55
N GLU A 14 3.28 0.35 -9.46
CA GLU A 14 3.85 -0.36 -10.59
C GLU A 14 4.25 -1.76 -10.16
N GLN A 15 3.92 -2.72 -11.01
CA GLN A 15 4.37 -4.10 -10.85
C GLN A 15 5.60 -4.33 -11.73
N THR A 16 6.50 -5.21 -11.29
CA THR A 16 7.66 -5.57 -12.10
C THR A 16 7.22 -6.38 -13.33
N PRO A 17 8.02 -6.40 -14.42
CA PRO A 17 7.69 -7.20 -15.60
C PRO A 17 7.51 -8.69 -15.31
N ASP A 18 8.13 -9.19 -14.24
CA ASP A 18 8.08 -10.60 -13.87
C ASP A 18 6.91 -10.96 -12.95
N TYR A 19 6.04 -9.99 -12.63
CA TYR A 19 4.98 -10.20 -11.65
C TYR A 19 4.09 -11.40 -11.99
N GLU A 20 3.55 -11.45 -13.19
CA GLU A 20 2.62 -12.51 -13.59
C GLU A 20 3.26 -13.89 -13.50
N ARG A 21 4.48 -14.02 -14.01
CA ARG A 21 5.21 -15.28 -13.98
C ARG A 21 5.48 -15.75 -12.56
N ASN A 22 5.93 -14.84 -11.71
CA ASN A 22 6.20 -15.14 -10.31
C ASN A 22 4.93 -15.48 -9.55
N TYR A 23 3.85 -14.73 -9.81
CA TYR A 23 2.55 -14.96 -9.18
C TYR A 23 2.01 -16.36 -9.53
N GLU A 24 2.09 -16.77 -10.79
CA GLU A 24 1.65 -18.09 -11.22
C GLU A 24 2.44 -19.20 -10.53
N ARG A 25 3.75 -19.04 -10.38
CA ARG A 25 4.61 -20.00 -9.68
C ARG A 25 4.27 -20.13 -8.20
N ASN A 26 3.77 -19.08 -7.60
CA ASN A 26 3.50 -19.00 -6.17
C ASN A 26 2.02 -18.93 -5.84
N SER A 27 1.15 -19.37 -6.74
CA SER A 27 -0.30 -19.27 -6.57
C SER A 27 -0.83 -20.01 -5.34
N CYS A 28 -0.10 -20.98 -4.83
CA CYS A 28 -0.46 -21.72 -3.62
C CYS A 28 0.21 -21.15 -2.34
N ALA A 29 0.98 -20.08 -2.45
CA ALA A 29 1.60 -19.45 -1.29
C ALA A 29 0.58 -18.62 -0.50
N ASP A 30 0.73 -18.58 0.83
CA ASP A 30 -0.14 -17.79 1.68
C ASP A 30 0.07 -16.28 1.48
N TYR A 31 1.30 -15.87 1.21
CA TYR A 31 1.67 -14.47 1.02
C TYR A 31 2.54 -14.30 -0.21
N VAL A 32 2.17 -13.37 -1.07
CA VAL A 32 2.86 -13.06 -2.30
C VAL A 32 3.08 -11.55 -2.38
N CYS A 33 4.26 -11.14 -2.87
CA CYS A 33 4.60 -9.73 -3.02
C CYS A 33 3.69 -9.07 -4.07
N GLU A 34 3.04 -7.97 -3.68
CA GLU A 34 2.13 -7.24 -4.57
C GLU A 34 2.86 -6.60 -5.75
N CYS A 35 4.18 -6.37 -5.65
CA CYS A 35 4.96 -5.74 -6.70
C CYS A 35 5.62 -6.74 -7.66
N CYS A 36 6.23 -7.80 -7.14
CA CYS A 36 7.01 -8.73 -7.96
C CYS A 36 6.45 -10.15 -8.04
N GLY A 37 5.42 -10.47 -7.25
CA GLY A 37 4.76 -11.76 -7.29
C GLY A 37 5.51 -12.90 -6.62
N LYS A 38 6.65 -12.64 -6.01
CA LYS A 38 7.42 -13.68 -5.34
C LYS A 38 6.81 -14.06 -4.00
N LYS A 39 6.99 -15.31 -3.60
CA LYS A 39 6.58 -15.78 -2.29
C LYS A 39 7.24 -14.97 -1.19
N LEU A 40 6.46 -14.57 -0.19
CA LEU A 40 6.96 -13.79 0.95
C LEU A 40 7.21 -14.67 2.17
N ASN A 41 8.25 -14.31 2.91
CA ASN A 41 8.50 -14.86 4.24
C ASN A 41 7.73 -13.98 5.24
N PRO A 42 6.77 -14.56 6.01
CA PRO A 42 5.99 -13.77 6.97
C PRO A 42 6.83 -13.05 8.03
N LYS A 43 8.05 -13.52 8.29
CA LYS A 43 8.96 -12.89 9.26
C LYS A 43 9.62 -11.63 8.75
N THR A 44 9.75 -11.48 7.43
CA THR A 44 10.49 -10.37 6.82
C THR A 44 9.64 -9.49 5.91
N MET A 45 8.43 -9.93 5.55
CA MET A 45 7.55 -9.16 4.69
C MET A 45 7.16 -7.83 5.31
N LYS A 46 6.90 -6.85 4.46
CA LYS A 46 6.51 -5.51 4.86
C LYS A 46 5.10 -5.21 4.37
N GLN A 47 4.51 -4.17 4.92
CA GLN A 47 3.21 -3.67 4.50
C GLN A 47 3.34 -2.23 4.06
N VAL A 48 2.72 -1.89 2.94
CA VAL A 48 2.66 -0.52 2.44
C VAL A 48 1.21 -0.21 2.08
N GLN A 49 0.76 0.96 2.45
CA GLN A 49 -0.61 1.38 2.15
C GLN A 49 -0.73 1.84 0.71
N LEU A 50 -1.79 1.36 0.04
CA LEU A 50 -2.17 1.80 -1.29
C LEU A 50 -3.41 2.67 -1.18
N LEU A 51 -3.39 3.81 -1.87
CA LEU A 51 -4.54 4.71 -1.91
C LEU A 51 -5.54 4.26 -2.97
N THR A 52 -6.79 4.70 -2.83
CA THR A 52 -7.84 4.42 -3.82
C THR A 52 -7.52 4.98 -5.20
N SER A 53 -6.63 5.98 -5.26
CA SER A 53 -6.12 6.53 -6.53
C SER A 53 -5.13 5.63 -7.24
N GLY A 54 -4.70 4.52 -6.62
CA GLY A 54 -3.70 3.62 -7.20
C GLY A 54 -2.27 4.07 -6.96
N GLU A 55 -2.02 4.77 -5.87
CA GLU A 55 -0.70 5.27 -5.51
C GLU A 55 -0.26 4.71 -4.15
N TRP A 56 1.04 4.36 -4.04
CA TRP A 56 1.63 3.98 -2.77
C TRP A 56 1.89 5.20 -1.90
N THR A 57 1.69 5.06 -0.58
CA THR A 57 2.09 6.08 0.40
C THR A 57 2.83 5.43 1.56
N ASP A 58 3.75 6.19 2.16
CA ASP A 58 4.46 5.77 3.37
C ASP A 58 3.69 6.12 4.66
N GLU A 59 2.56 6.81 4.51
CA GLU A 59 1.73 7.23 5.63
C GLU A 59 0.70 6.15 5.99
N THR A 60 0.39 6.06 7.28
CA THR A 60 -0.72 5.24 7.76
C THR A 60 -1.95 6.12 7.91
N LEU A 61 -2.97 5.82 7.13
CA LEU A 61 -4.26 6.49 7.24
C LEU A 61 -5.12 5.67 8.19
N GLU A 62 -5.07 6.00 9.48
CA GLU A 62 -5.82 5.27 10.47
C GLU A 62 -7.31 5.61 10.38
N VAL A 63 -8.12 4.58 10.50
CA VAL A 63 -9.58 4.72 10.65
C VAL A 63 -9.98 4.11 11.99
N PRO A 64 -11.05 4.60 12.64
CA PRO A 64 -11.51 4.01 13.89
C PRO A 64 -11.74 2.52 13.73
N SER A 65 -11.25 1.73 14.69
CA SER A 65 -11.30 0.26 14.61
C SER A 65 -12.71 -0.32 14.61
N ASN A 66 -13.69 0.45 15.06
CA ASN A 66 -15.09 0.05 15.06
C ASN A 66 -15.83 0.44 13.78
N ASN A 67 -15.10 0.95 12.78
CA ASN A 67 -15.70 1.34 11.51
C ASN A 67 -15.78 0.13 10.57
N PRO A 68 -17.00 -0.35 10.22
CA PRO A 68 -17.14 -1.44 9.26
C PRO A 68 -16.86 -0.98 7.81
N ASP A 69 -16.90 0.35 7.55
CA ASP A 69 -16.77 0.92 6.20
C ASP A 69 -15.45 1.68 6.05
N SER A 70 -14.33 0.99 6.30
CA SER A 70 -13.00 1.57 6.15
C SER A 70 -12.70 2.11 4.74
N TYR A 71 -13.54 1.75 3.77
CA TYR A 71 -13.45 2.23 2.38
C TYR A 71 -13.77 3.71 2.21
N GLU A 72 -14.42 4.32 3.18
CA GLU A 72 -14.75 5.75 3.11
C GLU A 72 -13.52 6.65 3.29
N ALA A 73 -12.43 6.13 3.86
CA ALA A 73 -11.13 6.78 3.79
C ALA A 73 -10.51 6.53 2.42
N ASP A 74 -9.62 7.43 1.97
CA ASP A 74 -8.99 7.33 0.64
C ASP A 74 -7.90 6.26 0.56
N GLY A 75 -7.81 5.36 1.54
CA GLY A 75 -6.88 4.23 1.56
C GLY A 75 -7.57 2.91 1.22
N GLN A 76 -6.94 2.11 0.36
CA GLN A 76 -7.41 0.76 0.07
C GLN A 76 -6.98 -0.27 1.11
N GLY A 77 -6.12 0.12 2.05
CA GLY A 77 -5.54 -0.77 3.05
C GLY A 77 -4.08 -1.09 2.76
N PHE A 78 -3.54 -2.01 3.54
CA PHE A 78 -2.14 -2.41 3.45
C PHE A 78 -1.98 -3.63 2.58
N PHE A 79 -0.96 -3.60 1.73
CA PHE A 79 -0.61 -4.73 0.87
C PHE A 79 0.76 -5.24 1.26
N TYR A 80 0.95 -6.55 1.18
CA TYR A 80 2.21 -7.18 1.52
C TYR A 80 3.21 -7.07 0.37
N VAL A 81 4.43 -6.69 0.71
CA VAL A 81 5.54 -6.59 -0.24
C VAL A 81 6.81 -7.19 0.39
N GLY A 82 7.73 -7.64 -0.45
CA GLY A 82 9.03 -8.09 0.02
C GLY A 82 9.88 -6.91 0.52
N PRO A 83 10.94 -7.18 1.32
CA PRO A 83 11.79 -6.12 1.85
C PRO A 83 12.43 -5.25 0.77
N ASP A 84 12.86 -5.85 -0.33
CA ASP A 84 13.49 -5.12 -1.43
C ASP A 84 12.50 -4.24 -2.19
N CYS A 85 11.31 -4.77 -2.44
CA CYS A 85 10.23 -3.99 -3.07
C CYS A 85 9.80 -2.85 -2.16
N CYS A 86 9.73 -3.07 -0.85
CA CYS A 86 9.41 -2.02 0.10
C CYS A 86 10.45 -0.89 0.03
N LYS A 87 11.73 -1.20 0.00
CA LYS A 87 12.80 -0.20 -0.13
C LYS A 87 12.65 0.61 -1.41
N ASN A 88 12.34 -0.05 -2.53
CA ASN A 88 12.12 0.62 -3.80
C ASN A 88 10.91 1.56 -3.75
N ILE A 89 9.80 1.12 -3.15
CA ILE A 89 8.61 1.95 -2.98
C ILE A 89 8.94 3.19 -2.17
N MET A 90 9.61 3.02 -1.02
CA MET A 90 9.96 4.15 -0.15
C MET A 90 10.90 5.13 -0.83
N ARG A 91 11.86 4.63 -1.61
CA ARG A 91 12.77 5.47 -2.40
C ARG A 91 12.00 6.27 -3.45
N ARG A 92 11.09 5.61 -4.17
CA ARG A 92 10.29 6.27 -5.20
C ARG A 92 9.39 7.35 -4.60
N ILE A 93 8.79 7.09 -3.45
CA ILE A 93 7.99 8.09 -2.73
C ILE A 93 8.85 9.30 -2.37
N ALA A 94 10.04 9.06 -1.83
CA ALA A 94 10.96 10.13 -1.43
C ALA A 94 11.45 10.98 -2.62
N LEU A 95 11.66 10.33 -3.79
CA LEU A 95 12.22 11.00 -4.97
C LEU A 95 11.15 11.61 -5.88
N SER A 96 9.91 11.16 -5.82
CA SER A 96 8.86 11.60 -6.73
C SER A 96 8.51 13.08 -6.57
N GLY A 97 8.58 13.57 -5.34
CA GLY A 97 8.12 14.92 -5.02
C GLY A 97 6.61 15.09 -5.16
N GLU A 98 5.89 14.04 -5.48
CA GLU A 98 4.44 14.09 -5.64
C GLU A 98 3.74 13.96 -4.30
N THR A 99 2.64 14.70 -4.17
CA THR A 99 1.79 14.64 -3.00
C THR A 99 0.34 14.51 -3.45
N ARG A 100 -0.49 14.02 -2.55
CA ARG A 100 -1.93 13.91 -2.78
C ARG A 100 -2.66 14.27 -1.50
N ASP A 101 -3.73 15.03 -1.65
CA ASP A 101 -4.62 15.30 -0.54
C ASP A 101 -5.58 14.14 -0.40
N VAL A 102 -5.65 13.59 0.80
CA VAL A 102 -6.50 12.45 1.13
C VAL A 102 -7.42 12.81 2.28
N ARG A 103 -8.58 12.21 2.28
CA ARG A 103 -9.53 12.36 3.36
C ARG A 103 -9.33 11.26 4.38
N VAL A 104 -9.20 11.65 5.64
CA VAL A 104 -9.01 10.73 6.76
C VAL A 104 -10.19 10.85 7.71
N ILE A 105 -10.79 9.72 8.07
CA ILE A 105 -11.87 9.68 9.05
C ILE A 105 -11.26 9.75 10.43
N THR A 106 -11.65 10.76 11.20
CA THR A 106 -11.13 10.96 12.56
C THR A 106 -12.13 10.54 13.64
N LYS A 107 -13.42 10.50 13.31
CA LYS A 107 -14.47 10.14 14.26
C LYS A 107 -15.74 9.70 13.53
N TYR A 108 -16.40 8.71 14.08
CA TYR A 108 -17.71 8.22 13.66
C TYR A 108 -18.85 8.75 14.46
#